data_fdd5f85e5a543c81e5139d765b3a3851
#
_entry.id   fdd5f85e5a543c81e5139d765b3a3851
#
_cell.length_a   1.000
_cell.length_b   1.000
_cell.length_c   1.000
_cell.angle_alpha   90.00
_cell.angle_beta   90.00
_cell.angle_gamma   90.00
#
_symmetry.space_group_name_H-M   'P 1'
#
loop_
_entity.id
_entity.type
_entity.pdbx_description
1 polymer ?
#
loop_
_entity_poly.entity_id
_entity_poly.type
_entity_poly.pdbx_seq_one_letter_code
_entity_poly.pdbx_strand_id
1 'polypeptide(L)'
;MTAALTLDHLRCHAVARTLFAPTTLPQAIHRLGFVQADPIRAPARAQDLTLRHRVKGYRAGDLEARYPRLDIEEDFFVNYGFLPRSTQALMHPRTPRTVWTAARHHQAAAVLDFVRAKGVVDRKSVV
;
A
#
# COMPACT_ATOMS: atom_id res chain seq x y z
N MET A 1 10.91 -38.47 -13.81
CA MET A 1 11.25 -38.43 -12.36
C MET A 1 11.05 -37.02 -11.85
N THR A 2 10.04 -36.76 -11.04
CA THR A 2 9.81 -35.48 -10.38
C THR A 2 10.81 -35.38 -9.22
N ALA A 3 11.71 -34.38 -9.26
CA ALA A 3 12.62 -34.14 -8.16
C ALA A 3 11.83 -33.75 -6.91
N ALA A 4 12.13 -34.40 -5.77
CA ALA A 4 11.49 -34.10 -4.51
C ALA A 4 11.81 -32.65 -4.08
N LEU A 5 10.81 -31.88 -3.70
CA LEU A 5 10.97 -30.53 -3.14
C LEU A 5 11.68 -30.63 -1.77
N THR A 6 12.81 -29.95 -1.64
CA THR A 6 13.54 -29.86 -0.38
C THR A 6 13.23 -28.54 0.33
N LEU A 7 13.53 -28.47 1.63
CA LEU A 7 13.41 -27.24 2.42
C LEU A 7 14.29 -26.11 1.85
N ASP A 8 15.47 -26.44 1.31
CA ASP A 8 16.36 -25.45 0.70
C ASP A 8 15.81 -24.91 -0.62
N HIS A 9 15.13 -25.73 -1.42
CA HIS A 9 14.39 -25.24 -2.59
C HIS A 9 13.32 -24.21 -2.18
N LEU A 10 12.57 -24.47 -1.12
CA LEU A 10 11.55 -23.56 -0.61
C LEU A 10 12.16 -22.25 -0.07
N ARG A 11 13.26 -22.34 0.67
CA ARG A 11 14.01 -21.17 1.16
C ARG A 11 14.53 -20.31 0.01
N CYS A 12 15.21 -20.90 -0.96
CA CYS A 12 15.70 -20.21 -2.14
C CYS A 12 14.57 -19.53 -2.92
N HIS A 13 13.44 -20.23 -3.10
CA HIS A 13 12.25 -19.64 -3.73
C HIS A 13 11.71 -18.44 -2.95
N ALA A 14 11.55 -18.56 -1.64
CA ALA A 14 11.06 -17.48 -0.78
C ALA A 14 11.99 -16.25 -0.85
N VAL A 15 13.30 -16.45 -0.76
CA VAL A 15 14.30 -15.37 -0.88
C VAL A 15 14.23 -14.71 -2.26
N ALA A 16 14.19 -15.50 -3.34
CA ALA A 16 14.11 -14.98 -4.71
C ALA A 16 12.82 -14.18 -4.96
N ARG A 17 11.73 -14.55 -4.30
CA ARG A 17 10.43 -13.83 -4.38
C ARG A 17 10.44 -12.54 -3.59
N THR A 18 11.08 -12.50 -2.44
CA THR A 18 11.03 -11.38 -1.50
C THR A 18 12.21 -10.41 -1.62
N LEU A 19 13.41 -10.92 -1.97
CA LEU A 19 14.65 -10.16 -2.16
C LEU A 19 15.08 -10.19 -3.63
N PHE A 20 14.18 -9.87 -4.53
CA PHE A 20 14.47 -9.79 -5.96
C PHE A 20 15.43 -8.64 -6.29
N ALA A 21 16.08 -8.74 -7.45
CA ALA A 21 16.99 -7.70 -7.95
C ALA A 21 16.28 -6.34 -8.06
N PRO A 22 16.94 -5.22 -7.69
CA PRO A 22 16.34 -3.90 -7.72
C PRO A 22 15.76 -3.55 -9.09
N THR A 23 14.52 -3.05 -9.07
CA THR A 23 13.74 -2.67 -10.25
C THR A 23 13.16 -1.25 -10.11
N THR A 24 12.12 -0.89 -10.85
CA THR A 24 11.43 0.39 -10.68
C THR A 24 10.46 0.35 -9.50
N LEU A 25 10.12 1.51 -8.94
CA LEU A 25 9.19 1.61 -7.80
C LEU A 25 7.82 0.95 -8.09
N PRO A 26 7.13 1.22 -9.23
CA PRO A 26 5.88 0.55 -9.54
C PRO A 26 6.03 -0.98 -9.61
N GLN A 27 7.07 -1.47 -10.31
CA GLN A 27 7.31 -2.90 -10.45
C GLN A 27 7.61 -3.58 -9.11
N ALA A 28 8.35 -2.92 -8.22
CA ALA A 28 8.63 -3.45 -6.89
C ALA A 28 7.34 -3.61 -6.06
N ILE A 29 6.47 -2.59 -6.07
CA ILE A 29 5.19 -2.63 -5.36
C ILE A 29 4.28 -3.74 -5.94
N HIS A 30 4.15 -3.81 -7.27
CA HIS A 30 3.37 -4.86 -7.91
C HIS A 30 3.89 -6.27 -7.60
N ARG A 31 5.22 -6.44 -7.58
CA ARG A 31 5.84 -7.75 -7.29
C ARG A 31 5.67 -8.17 -5.83
N LEU A 32 5.70 -7.21 -4.90
CA LEU A 32 5.42 -7.44 -3.48
C LEU A 32 3.92 -7.67 -3.22
N GLY A 33 3.06 -7.02 -4.01
CA GLY A 33 1.61 -7.02 -3.84
C GLY A 33 1.11 -6.14 -2.68
N PHE A 34 2.00 -5.85 -1.71
CA PHE A 34 1.72 -5.00 -0.55
C PHE A 34 3.02 -4.46 0.04
N VAL A 35 3.00 -3.20 0.47
CA VAL A 35 4.10 -2.53 1.18
C VAL A 35 3.54 -1.88 2.43
N GLN A 36 3.93 -2.38 3.60
CA GLN A 36 3.46 -1.83 4.87
C GLN A 36 3.86 -0.36 5.02
N ALA A 37 2.92 0.48 5.43
CA ALA A 37 3.15 1.86 5.82
C ALA A 37 3.32 1.95 7.34
N ASP A 38 4.32 2.73 7.78
CA ASP A 38 4.54 2.99 9.20
C ASP A 38 4.98 4.45 9.38
N PRO A 39 4.32 5.23 10.26
CA PRO A 39 4.71 6.59 10.58
C PRO A 39 6.01 6.67 11.40
N ILE A 40 6.42 5.59 12.06
CA ILE A 40 7.63 5.55 12.89
C ILE A 40 8.87 5.69 12.01
N ARG A 41 9.74 6.64 12.36
CA ARG A 41 10.90 7.03 11.55
C ARG A 41 12.25 6.56 12.11
N ALA A 42 12.26 5.78 13.15
CA ALA A 42 13.49 5.29 13.77
C ALA A 42 13.63 3.77 13.61
N PRO A 43 14.58 3.25 12.81
CA PRO A 43 15.63 3.97 12.05
C PRO A 43 15.14 4.60 10.73
N ALA A 44 14.04 4.09 10.14
CA ALA A 44 13.34 4.64 8.99
C ALA A 44 11.95 4.00 8.91
N ARG A 45 11.04 4.58 8.11
CA ARG A 45 9.68 4.03 7.93
C ARG A 45 9.73 2.66 7.26
N ALA A 46 8.77 1.79 7.57
CA ALA A 46 8.72 0.42 7.06
C ALA A 46 8.75 0.36 5.53
N GLN A 47 7.99 1.25 4.85
CA GLN A 47 8.00 1.35 3.39
C GLN A 47 9.37 1.70 2.83
N ASP A 48 10.08 2.63 3.45
CA ASP A 48 11.42 3.04 3.00
C ASP A 48 12.44 1.89 3.17
N LEU A 49 12.39 1.17 4.31
CA LEU A 49 13.24 0.01 4.56
C LEU A 49 12.97 -1.12 3.55
N THR A 50 11.68 -1.37 3.28
CA THR A 50 11.26 -2.42 2.35
C THR A 50 11.68 -2.10 0.91
N LEU A 51 11.50 -0.86 0.47
CA LEU A 51 11.72 -0.46 -0.92
C LEU A 51 13.19 -0.16 -1.25
N ARG A 52 13.98 0.28 -0.27
CA ARG A 52 15.40 0.62 -0.45
C ARG A 52 16.21 -0.48 -1.14
N HIS A 53 15.95 -1.73 -0.80
CA HIS A 53 16.68 -2.87 -1.35
C HIS A 53 16.07 -3.44 -2.64
N ARG A 54 14.90 -2.92 -3.07
CA ARG A 54 14.11 -3.44 -4.19
C ARG A 54 13.90 -2.46 -5.32
N VAL A 55 14.27 -1.19 -5.10
CA VAL A 55 14.11 -0.12 -6.09
C VAL A 55 15.44 0.53 -6.36
N LYS A 56 15.80 0.65 -7.65
CA LYS A 56 17.05 1.30 -8.10
C LYS A 56 17.05 2.77 -7.68
N GLY A 57 18.10 3.18 -6.96
CA GLY A 57 18.30 4.58 -6.56
C GLY A 57 17.26 5.12 -5.59
N TYR A 58 16.54 4.27 -4.85
CA TYR A 58 15.50 4.67 -3.91
C TYR A 58 16.05 5.53 -2.77
N ARG A 59 15.35 6.61 -2.49
CA ARG A 59 15.59 7.50 -1.35
C ARG A 59 14.37 7.51 -0.43
N ALA A 60 14.60 7.70 0.85
CA ALA A 60 13.50 7.83 1.83
C ALA A 60 12.55 8.96 1.41
N GLY A 61 11.25 8.64 1.36
CA GLY A 61 10.20 9.55 0.90
C GLY A 61 9.88 9.49 -0.60
N ASP A 62 10.62 8.72 -1.40
CA ASP A 62 10.35 8.60 -2.84
C ASP A 62 8.95 8.03 -3.14
N LEU A 63 8.45 7.14 -2.28
CA LEU A 63 7.11 6.58 -2.44
C LEU A 63 6.05 7.68 -2.31
N GLU A 64 6.10 8.47 -1.25
CA GLU A 64 5.13 9.54 -0.99
C GLU A 64 5.21 10.65 -2.04
N ALA A 65 6.43 11.02 -2.44
CA ALA A 65 6.62 12.04 -3.47
C ALA A 65 6.06 11.63 -4.84
N ARG A 66 6.06 10.33 -5.12
CA ARG A 66 5.54 9.79 -6.39
C ARG A 66 4.12 9.24 -6.30
N TYR A 67 3.57 9.11 -5.10
CA TYR A 67 2.26 8.50 -4.83
C TYR A 67 1.16 8.98 -5.80
N PRO A 68 0.98 10.28 -6.07
CA PRO A 68 -0.08 10.75 -6.96
C PRO A 68 0.01 10.25 -8.41
N ARG A 69 1.17 9.70 -8.80
CA ARG A 69 1.44 9.20 -10.17
C ARG A 69 1.55 7.68 -10.24
N LEU A 70 1.35 7.00 -9.11
CA LEU A 70 1.43 5.55 -9.02
C LEU A 70 0.04 4.93 -9.06
N ASP A 71 -0.07 3.76 -9.67
CA ASP A 71 -1.30 2.97 -9.69
C ASP A 71 -1.44 2.12 -8.42
N ILE A 72 -1.47 2.81 -7.28
CA ILE A 72 -1.56 2.23 -5.95
C ILE A 72 -2.56 2.97 -5.08
N GLU A 73 -3.01 2.31 -4.02
CA GLU A 73 -3.87 2.89 -2.99
C GLU A 73 -3.32 2.58 -1.60
N GLU A 74 -3.66 3.42 -0.62
CA GLU A 74 -3.48 3.14 0.80
C GLU A 74 -4.71 2.43 1.35
N ASP A 75 -4.52 1.27 1.97
CA ASP A 75 -5.62 0.53 2.59
C ASP A 75 -5.11 -0.47 3.64
N PHE A 76 -6.05 -1.06 4.40
CA PHE A 76 -5.81 -2.22 5.24
C PHE A 76 -5.98 -3.50 4.43
N PHE A 77 -4.88 -4.21 4.21
CA PHE A 77 -4.86 -5.54 3.61
C PHE A 77 -4.32 -6.56 4.62
N VAL A 78 -3.02 -6.77 4.68
CA VAL A 78 -2.38 -7.54 5.76
C VAL A 78 -2.23 -6.67 7.00
N ASN A 79 -1.90 -5.39 6.78
CA ASN A 79 -1.81 -4.31 7.75
C ASN A 79 -2.15 -3.01 7.01
N TYR A 80 -1.92 -1.83 7.60
CA TYR A 80 -2.02 -0.56 6.88
C TYR A 80 -0.81 -0.40 5.93
N GLY A 81 -1.06 -0.04 4.68
CA GLY A 81 -0.01 0.12 3.70
C GLY A 81 -0.47 0.38 2.27
N PHE A 82 0.47 0.27 1.37
CA PHE A 82 0.30 0.53 -0.05
C PHE A 82 0.12 -0.77 -0.83
N LEU A 83 -0.85 -0.82 -1.71
CA LEU A 83 -1.10 -1.97 -2.58
C LEU A 83 -1.51 -1.51 -3.98
N PRO A 84 -1.29 -2.33 -5.03
CA PRO A 84 -1.78 -2.02 -6.37
C PRO A 84 -3.30 -1.83 -6.39
N ARG A 85 -3.82 -0.88 -7.18
CA ARG A 85 -5.27 -0.68 -7.36
C ARG A 85 -6.00 -1.94 -7.80
N SER A 86 -5.37 -2.75 -8.65
CA SER A 86 -5.90 -4.04 -9.05
C SER A 86 -6.13 -4.99 -7.88
N THR A 87 -5.25 -4.99 -6.88
CA THR A 87 -5.42 -5.76 -5.65
C THR A 87 -6.50 -5.15 -4.76
N GLN A 88 -6.52 -3.83 -4.60
CA GLN A 88 -7.55 -3.13 -3.84
C GLN A 88 -8.94 -3.37 -4.40
N ALA A 89 -9.11 -3.34 -5.73
CA ALA A 89 -10.38 -3.58 -6.39
C ALA A 89 -10.99 -4.95 -6.04
N LEU A 90 -10.17 -5.97 -5.76
CA LEU A 90 -10.65 -7.27 -5.30
C LEU A 90 -11.19 -7.26 -3.85
N MET A 91 -10.84 -6.23 -3.08
CA MET A 91 -11.25 -6.09 -1.68
C MET A 91 -12.49 -5.20 -1.52
N HIS A 92 -12.94 -4.54 -2.57
CA HIS A 92 -14.02 -3.57 -2.55
C HIS A 92 -15.15 -3.92 -3.52
N PRO A 93 -16.41 -3.53 -3.20
CA PRO A 93 -16.83 -2.92 -1.94
C PRO A 93 -16.77 -3.91 -0.77
N ARG A 94 -16.34 -3.43 0.40
CA ARG A 94 -16.37 -4.25 1.63
C ARG A 94 -17.78 -4.32 2.18
N THR A 95 -18.18 -5.47 2.69
CA THR A 95 -19.44 -5.59 3.43
C THR A 95 -19.37 -4.75 4.70
N PRO A 96 -20.25 -3.76 4.90
CA PRO A 96 -20.22 -2.94 6.09
C PRO A 96 -20.55 -3.78 7.33
N ARG A 97 -19.75 -3.64 8.39
CA ARG A 97 -19.99 -4.32 9.68
C ARG A 97 -21.15 -3.71 10.46
N THR A 98 -21.47 -2.46 10.19
CA THR A 98 -22.56 -1.71 10.85
C THR A 98 -23.31 -0.90 9.82
N VAL A 99 -24.63 -0.88 9.97
CA VAL A 99 -25.50 0.01 9.18
C VAL A 99 -25.38 1.41 9.77
N TRP A 100 -25.06 2.38 8.94
CA TRP A 100 -25.00 3.77 9.35
C TRP A 100 -26.40 4.37 9.48
N THR A 101 -26.58 5.25 10.45
CA THR A 101 -27.79 6.07 10.56
C THR A 101 -27.86 7.09 9.42
N ALA A 102 -29.07 7.58 9.13
CA ALA A 102 -29.26 8.64 8.13
C ALA A 102 -28.41 9.89 8.42
N ALA A 103 -28.30 10.29 9.70
CA ALA A 103 -27.44 11.39 10.12
C ALA A 103 -25.97 11.16 9.75
N ARG A 104 -25.46 9.95 9.93
CA ARG A 104 -24.07 9.59 9.60
C ARG A 104 -23.83 9.59 8.09
N HIS A 105 -24.79 9.12 7.30
CA HIS A 105 -24.74 9.22 5.84
C HIS A 105 -24.70 10.68 5.37
N HIS A 106 -25.52 11.55 5.98
CA HIS A 106 -25.54 12.97 5.67
C HIS A 106 -24.18 13.65 5.99
N GLN A 107 -23.61 13.35 7.16
CA GLN A 107 -22.28 13.86 7.53
C GLN A 107 -21.19 13.39 6.56
N ALA A 108 -21.19 12.11 6.19
CA ALA A 108 -20.22 11.57 5.23
C ALA A 108 -20.36 12.22 3.84
N ALA A 109 -21.59 12.46 3.38
CA ALA A 109 -21.86 13.17 2.14
C ALA A 109 -21.30 14.61 2.18
N ALA A 110 -21.53 15.34 3.24
CA ALA A 110 -21.01 16.70 3.41
C ALA A 110 -19.47 16.75 3.38
N VAL A 111 -18.80 15.79 4.03
CA VAL A 111 -17.33 15.66 3.97
C VAL A 111 -16.87 15.36 2.54
N LEU A 112 -17.54 14.45 1.86
CA LEU A 112 -17.21 14.08 0.48
C LEU A 112 -17.35 15.28 -0.47
N ASP A 113 -18.41 16.07 -0.33
CA ASP A 113 -18.65 17.26 -1.15
C ASP A 113 -17.61 18.34 -0.87
N PHE A 114 -17.22 18.51 0.41
CA PHE A 114 -16.13 19.40 0.79
C PHE A 114 -14.80 18.98 0.13
N VAL A 115 -14.45 17.68 0.20
CA VAL A 115 -13.24 17.15 -0.44
C VAL A 115 -13.26 17.35 -1.95
N ARG A 116 -14.40 17.09 -2.59
CA ARG A 116 -14.58 17.31 -4.04
C ARG A 116 -14.38 18.77 -4.43
N ALA A 117 -14.89 19.70 -3.63
CA ALA A 117 -14.76 21.13 -3.88
C ALA A 117 -13.33 21.65 -3.68
N LYS A 118 -12.59 21.09 -2.73
CA LYS A 118 -11.22 21.51 -2.38
C LYS A 118 -10.13 20.77 -3.17
N GLY A 119 -10.40 19.60 -3.68
CA GLY A 119 -9.46 18.71 -4.38
C GLY A 119 -8.54 17.98 -3.42
N VAL A 120 -7.61 18.66 -2.77
CA VAL A 120 -6.70 18.06 -1.77
C VAL A 120 -7.00 18.65 -0.41
N VAL A 121 -7.22 17.77 0.57
CA VAL A 121 -7.49 18.14 1.96
C VAL A 121 -6.63 17.30 2.90
N ASP A 122 -6.21 17.90 4.01
CA ASP A 122 -5.59 17.17 5.11
C ASP A 122 -6.59 17.03 6.29
N ARG A 123 -6.18 16.27 7.30
CA ARG A 123 -7.01 16.05 8.49
C ARG A 123 -7.41 17.35 9.20
N LYS A 124 -6.60 18.42 9.10
CA LYS A 124 -6.88 19.70 9.75
C LYS A 124 -7.89 20.54 8.96
N SER A 125 -7.97 20.31 7.65
CA SER A 125 -8.89 21.04 6.78
C SER A 125 -10.37 20.66 6.99
N VAL A 126 -10.64 19.57 7.67
CA VAL A 126 -11.99 19.01 7.84
C VAL A 126 -12.60 19.33 9.22
N VAL A 127 -11.86 19.99 10.11
CA VAL A 127 -12.30 20.36 11.46
C VAL A 127 -13.06 21.69 11.46
#